data_db702f4e5e5906b90c26ccbf5b5611a5
#
_entry.id   db702f4e5e5906b90c26ccbf5b5611a5
#
_cell.length_a   1.000
_cell.length_b   1.000
_cell.length_c   1.000
_cell.angle_alpha   90.00
_cell.angle_beta   90.00
_cell.angle_gamma   90.00
#
_symmetry.space_group_name_H-M   'P 1'
#
loop_
_entity.id
_entity.type
_entity.pdbx_description
1 polymer ?
#
loop_
_entity_poly.entity_id
_entity_poly.type
_entity_poly.pdbx_seq_one_letter_code
_entity_poly.pdbx_strand_id
1 'polypeptide(L)'
;MAEILTRRANSTQGALHVWRFVDGKLGHEKQTLGLTQALAEKISVDVRDFDVRTSNTWRAEIKAHLQKRTHVQCRPDLIVGAGHATHWPMLMTRLFCGGHTVVLMSPSLPVGLFDLVFAPHHDRRRGANNVIETLGVIGPTHQSEKDSNAGLILLGGVNRHFEWRDDEVFCQVESVMRANPELDWTICDSRRTPSSMSSALNMLADGMFTSWQDAAPDFLESRLPTAAQVWVTADSVSMLYEALSAGAVVGVMELPLKRPKRSNKLVRGLLKLHENGQIHLSHESPRMPVKAATSRTMSESRRCADIVLERLFFLA
;
A
#
# COMPACT_ATOMS: atom_id res chain seq x y z
N MET A 1 -32.57 -2.68 -26.63
CA MET A 1 -31.13 -2.79 -26.25
C MET A 1 -30.42 -1.43 -26.27
N ALA A 2 -30.74 -0.52 -27.19
CA ALA A 2 -30.22 0.84 -27.22
C ALA A 2 -30.70 1.73 -26.06
N GLU A 3 -31.90 1.59 -25.57
CA GLU A 3 -32.48 2.37 -24.47
C GLU A 3 -31.88 2.02 -23.10
N ILE A 4 -31.34 0.80 -22.90
CA ILE A 4 -30.66 0.38 -21.68
C ILE A 4 -29.23 0.97 -21.63
N LEU A 5 -28.61 1.16 -22.80
CA LEU A 5 -27.29 1.78 -22.92
C LEU A 5 -27.35 3.30 -22.70
N THR A 6 -28.45 3.96 -23.14
CA THR A 6 -28.61 5.41 -22.96
C THR A 6 -28.96 5.81 -21.53
N ARG A 7 -29.56 4.94 -20.73
CA ARG A 7 -29.81 5.20 -19.30
C ARG A 7 -28.53 5.09 -18.41
N ARG A 8 -27.49 4.39 -18.86
CA ARG A 8 -26.20 4.29 -18.14
C ARG A 8 -25.25 5.46 -18.41
N ALA A 9 -25.38 6.15 -19.53
CA ALA A 9 -24.55 7.31 -19.87
C ALA A 9 -24.96 8.61 -19.15
N ASN A 10 -26.15 8.66 -18.52
CA ASN A 10 -26.66 9.85 -17.83
C ASN A 10 -26.45 9.83 -16.30
N SER A 11 -25.64 8.90 -15.74
CA SER A 11 -25.33 8.88 -14.29
C SER A 11 -24.14 9.78 -13.88
N THR A 12 -23.74 10.72 -14.71
CA THR A 12 -22.60 11.62 -14.49
C THR A 12 -22.89 12.83 -13.61
N GLN A 13 -23.97 12.86 -12.85
CA GLN A 13 -24.29 13.96 -11.92
C GLN A 13 -24.29 13.58 -10.42
N GLY A 14 -23.96 12.33 -10.04
CA GLY A 14 -23.88 11.89 -8.65
C GLY A 14 -22.50 11.41 -8.25
N ALA A 15 -22.16 11.55 -6.97
CA ALA A 15 -20.95 10.95 -6.41
C ALA A 15 -21.05 9.41 -6.43
N LEU A 16 -19.94 8.71 -6.69
CA LEU A 16 -19.83 7.26 -6.53
C LEU A 16 -19.94 6.89 -5.06
N HIS A 17 -20.98 6.15 -4.65
CA HIS A 17 -21.17 5.72 -3.27
C HIS A 17 -20.33 4.47 -2.98
N VAL A 18 -19.29 4.65 -2.16
CA VAL A 18 -18.36 3.57 -1.78
C VAL A 18 -18.61 3.17 -0.34
N TRP A 19 -18.93 1.89 -0.13
CA TRP A 19 -18.97 1.29 1.19
C TRP A 19 -17.66 0.56 1.46
N ARG A 20 -16.87 1.08 2.42
CA ARG A 20 -15.57 0.56 2.79
C ARG A 20 -15.67 -0.25 4.08
N PHE A 21 -15.35 -1.55 3.99
CA PHE A 21 -15.35 -2.46 5.13
C PHE A 21 -13.96 -2.53 5.75
N VAL A 22 -13.85 -2.22 7.04
CA VAL A 22 -12.60 -2.17 7.81
C VAL A 22 -12.62 -3.18 8.96
N ASP A 23 -11.46 -3.80 9.26
CA ASP A 23 -11.33 -4.87 10.26
C ASP A 23 -10.39 -4.50 11.43
N GLY A 24 -10.01 -3.23 11.56
CA GLY A 24 -9.13 -2.70 12.60
C GLY A 24 -7.65 -2.99 12.39
N LYS A 25 -7.27 -3.60 11.26
CA LYS A 25 -5.87 -3.84 10.95
C LYS A 25 -5.35 -2.71 10.07
N LEU A 26 -4.41 -1.94 10.60
CA LEU A 26 -3.86 -0.75 9.95
C LEU A 26 -3.43 -1.01 8.49
N GLY A 27 -2.75 -2.13 8.22
CA GLY A 27 -2.32 -2.48 6.86
C GLY A 27 -3.47 -2.76 5.88
N HIS A 28 -4.62 -3.28 6.34
CA HIS A 28 -5.81 -3.47 5.52
C HIS A 28 -6.53 -2.13 5.28
N GLU A 29 -6.63 -1.32 6.31
CA GLU A 29 -7.28 -0.01 6.25
C GLU A 29 -6.52 0.96 5.35
N LYS A 30 -5.18 1.00 5.44
CA LYS A 30 -4.33 1.78 4.53
C LYS A 30 -4.54 1.40 3.06
N GLN A 31 -4.70 0.12 2.75
CA GLN A 31 -4.92 -0.31 1.36
C GLN A 31 -6.29 0.14 0.83
N THR A 32 -7.35 -0.07 1.59
CA THR A 32 -8.69 0.36 1.18
C THR A 32 -8.78 1.88 1.08
N LEU A 33 -8.12 2.61 1.98
CA LEU A 33 -8.00 4.07 1.93
C LEU A 33 -7.28 4.53 0.67
N GLY A 34 -6.14 3.90 0.34
CA GLY A 34 -5.38 4.24 -0.85
C GLY A 34 -6.19 4.09 -2.14
N LEU A 35 -7.00 3.03 -2.27
CA LEU A 35 -7.87 2.87 -3.42
C LEU A 35 -8.98 3.93 -3.46
N THR A 36 -9.65 4.21 -2.34
CA THR A 36 -10.74 5.19 -2.30
C THR A 36 -10.25 6.62 -2.55
N GLN A 37 -9.07 6.97 -2.04
CA GLN A 37 -8.44 8.26 -2.36
C GLN A 37 -8.08 8.39 -3.84
N ALA A 38 -7.49 7.34 -4.44
CA ALA A 38 -7.16 7.34 -5.86
C ALA A 38 -8.41 7.43 -6.77
N LEU A 39 -9.54 6.87 -6.35
CA LEU A 39 -10.83 7.07 -7.02
C LEU A 39 -11.30 8.52 -6.88
N ALA A 40 -11.18 9.11 -5.67
CA ALA A 40 -11.57 10.49 -5.41
C ALA A 40 -10.74 11.54 -6.17
N GLU A 41 -9.51 11.20 -6.57
CA GLU A 41 -8.70 12.04 -7.48
C GLU A 41 -9.28 12.14 -8.90
N LYS A 42 -10.12 11.18 -9.31
CA LYS A 42 -10.63 11.07 -10.68
C LYS A 42 -12.10 11.43 -10.82
N ILE A 43 -12.89 11.09 -9.82
CA ILE A 43 -14.35 11.32 -9.81
C ILE A 43 -14.83 11.72 -8.43
N SER A 44 -16.02 12.30 -8.33
CA SER A 44 -16.66 12.56 -7.03
C SER A 44 -16.99 11.23 -6.34
N VAL A 45 -16.54 11.03 -5.11
CA VAL A 45 -16.74 9.80 -4.32
C VAL A 45 -17.30 10.15 -2.95
N ASP A 46 -18.35 9.43 -2.54
CA ASP A 46 -18.90 9.46 -1.18
C ASP A 46 -18.56 8.15 -0.48
N VAL A 47 -17.67 8.20 0.52
CA VAL A 47 -17.14 7.01 1.20
C VAL A 47 -17.80 6.86 2.55
N ARG A 48 -18.37 5.67 2.80
CA ARG A 48 -18.93 5.29 4.10
C ARG A 48 -18.20 4.07 4.66
N ASP A 49 -17.66 4.20 5.87
CA ASP A 49 -16.90 3.15 6.56
C ASP A 49 -17.80 2.27 7.43
N PHE A 50 -17.56 0.96 7.37
CA PHE A 50 -18.21 -0.07 8.18
C PHE A 50 -17.17 -0.92 8.90
N ASP A 51 -17.04 -0.72 10.21
CA ASP A 51 -16.19 -1.58 11.04
C ASP A 51 -16.88 -2.92 11.29
N VAL A 52 -16.30 -3.99 10.78
CA VAL A 52 -16.87 -5.34 10.90
C VAL A 52 -16.78 -5.91 12.31
N ARG A 53 -15.94 -5.31 13.18
CA ARG A 53 -15.82 -5.71 14.60
C ARG A 53 -17.00 -5.22 15.42
N THR A 54 -17.55 -4.07 15.08
CA THR A 54 -18.71 -3.45 15.74
C THR A 54 -20.04 -3.82 15.09
N SER A 55 -20.16 -4.99 14.65
CA SER A 55 -21.13 -5.80 13.89
C SER A 55 -22.54 -5.26 13.55
N ASN A 56 -22.99 -4.14 14.09
CA ASN A 56 -24.40 -3.74 13.96
C ASN A 56 -24.69 -2.71 12.85
N THR A 57 -23.71 -1.96 12.40
CA THR A 57 -23.94 -0.86 11.44
C THR A 57 -24.29 -1.37 10.04
N TRP A 58 -23.47 -2.23 9.44
CA TRP A 58 -23.72 -2.76 8.10
C TRP A 58 -24.96 -3.67 8.04
N ARG A 59 -25.24 -4.45 9.13
CA ARG A 59 -26.46 -5.27 9.23
C ARG A 59 -27.71 -4.41 9.36
N ALA A 60 -27.61 -3.29 10.07
CA ALA A 60 -28.71 -2.34 10.20
C ALA A 60 -29.04 -1.71 8.83
N GLU A 61 -28.03 -1.40 8.01
CA GLU A 61 -28.25 -0.88 6.67
C GLU A 61 -28.91 -1.92 5.74
N ILE A 62 -28.46 -3.18 5.75
CA ILE A 62 -29.12 -4.25 5.02
C ILE A 62 -30.58 -4.38 5.46
N LYS A 63 -30.84 -4.39 6.78
CA LYS A 63 -32.19 -4.47 7.33
C LYS A 63 -33.06 -3.29 6.90
N ALA A 64 -32.52 -2.06 6.97
CA ALA A 64 -33.23 -0.86 6.54
C ALA A 64 -33.56 -0.92 5.04
N HIS A 65 -32.63 -1.41 4.23
CA HIS A 65 -32.82 -1.61 2.79
C HIS A 65 -33.95 -2.63 2.51
N LEU A 66 -33.90 -3.80 3.16
CA LEU A 66 -34.95 -4.83 3.03
C LEU A 66 -36.33 -4.32 3.47
N GLN A 67 -36.38 -3.44 4.44
CA GLN A 67 -37.63 -2.83 4.93
C GLN A 67 -38.11 -1.66 4.06
N LYS A 68 -37.45 -1.38 2.91
CA LYS A 68 -37.74 -0.23 2.01
C LYS A 68 -37.74 1.12 2.75
N ARG A 69 -37.03 1.23 3.88
CA ARG A 69 -36.93 2.45 4.69
C ARG A 69 -35.79 3.38 4.23
N THR A 70 -34.92 2.90 3.35
CA THR A 70 -33.83 3.68 2.77
C THR A 70 -34.23 4.19 1.38
N HIS A 71 -34.00 5.48 1.13
CA HIS A 71 -34.09 6.04 -0.20
C HIS A 71 -33.08 5.35 -1.13
N VAL A 72 -33.38 5.27 -2.41
CA VAL A 72 -32.51 4.69 -3.48
C VAL A 72 -31.08 5.28 -3.48
N GLN A 73 -30.92 6.49 -2.92
CA GLN A 73 -29.68 7.24 -2.80
C GLN A 73 -28.64 6.63 -1.80
N CYS A 74 -29.03 5.65 -1.00
CA CYS A 74 -28.13 5.06 0.03
C CYS A 74 -27.60 3.67 -0.36
N ARG A 75 -27.63 3.30 -1.64
CA ARG A 75 -27.06 2.02 -2.09
C ARG A 75 -25.59 2.20 -2.44
N PRO A 76 -24.74 1.21 -2.12
CA PRO A 76 -23.37 1.26 -2.60
C PRO A 76 -23.33 1.00 -4.11
N ASP A 77 -22.54 1.77 -4.82
CA ASP A 77 -22.10 1.44 -6.19
C ASP A 77 -20.89 0.51 -6.11
N LEU A 78 -20.01 0.75 -5.13
CA LEU A 78 -18.78 0.01 -4.91
C LEU A 78 -18.66 -0.42 -3.44
N ILE A 79 -18.29 -1.67 -3.23
CA ILE A 79 -18.04 -2.28 -1.91
C ILE A 79 -16.59 -2.70 -1.85
N VAL A 80 -15.80 -2.07 -0.98
CA VAL A 80 -14.36 -2.28 -0.89
C VAL A 80 -14.00 -2.87 0.46
N GLY A 81 -13.07 -3.83 0.48
CA GLY A 81 -12.56 -4.40 1.73
C GLY A 81 -11.23 -5.12 1.56
N ALA A 82 -10.51 -5.25 2.65
CA ALA A 82 -9.27 -6.01 2.77
C ALA A 82 -9.30 -6.90 4.01
N GLY A 83 -8.79 -8.14 3.87
CA GLY A 83 -8.74 -9.11 4.96
C GLY A 83 -10.00 -9.95 5.10
N HIS A 84 -9.83 -11.17 5.61
CA HIS A 84 -10.87 -12.21 5.57
C HIS A 84 -12.15 -11.84 6.36
N ALA A 85 -12.04 -11.03 7.40
CA ALA A 85 -13.17 -10.63 8.22
C ALA A 85 -14.19 -9.76 7.45
N THR A 86 -13.75 -9.08 6.38
CA THR A 86 -14.59 -8.19 5.57
C THR A 86 -15.38 -8.95 4.50
N HIS A 87 -14.95 -10.16 4.12
CA HIS A 87 -15.50 -10.86 2.96
C HIS A 87 -17.00 -11.18 3.08
N TRP A 88 -17.42 -11.77 4.21
CA TRP A 88 -18.84 -12.09 4.42
C TRP A 88 -19.72 -10.84 4.48
N PRO A 89 -19.38 -9.80 5.25
CA PRO A 89 -20.13 -8.55 5.23
C PRO A 89 -20.27 -7.95 3.83
N MET A 90 -19.20 -7.94 3.03
CA MET A 90 -19.21 -7.45 1.65
C MET A 90 -20.18 -8.24 0.76
N LEU A 91 -20.12 -9.59 0.81
CA LEU A 91 -20.97 -10.45 0.02
C LEU A 91 -22.45 -10.33 0.41
N MET A 92 -22.74 -10.23 1.71
CA MET A 92 -24.11 -9.98 2.18
C MET A 92 -24.61 -8.63 1.72
N THR A 93 -23.80 -7.58 1.79
CA THR A 93 -24.15 -6.26 1.29
C THR A 93 -24.44 -6.30 -0.21
N ARG A 94 -23.56 -6.93 -1.00
CA ARG A 94 -23.80 -7.12 -2.43
C ARG A 94 -25.12 -7.82 -2.73
N LEU A 95 -25.40 -8.90 -1.99
CA LEU A 95 -26.61 -9.71 -2.20
C LEU A 95 -27.90 -8.91 -1.93
N PHE A 96 -27.92 -8.09 -0.88
CA PHE A 96 -29.11 -7.40 -0.44
C PHE A 96 -29.24 -5.94 -0.90
N CYS A 97 -28.12 -5.24 -1.05
CA CYS A 97 -28.10 -3.82 -1.42
C CYS A 97 -27.61 -3.58 -2.86
N GLY A 98 -26.98 -4.57 -3.49
CA GLY A 98 -26.31 -4.41 -4.79
C GLY A 98 -24.90 -3.85 -4.66
N GLY A 99 -24.37 -3.33 -5.76
CA GLY A 99 -23.02 -2.78 -5.87
C GLY A 99 -21.97 -3.82 -6.28
N HIS A 100 -20.83 -3.32 -6.76
CA HIS A 100 -19.69 -4.14 -7.17
C HIS A 100 -18.73 -4.36 -6.01
N THR A 101 -18.22 -5.58 -5.88
CA THR A 101 -17.28 -5.96 -4.80
C THR A 101 -15.84 -5.93 -5.28
N VAL A 102 -14.99 -5.20 -4.58
CA VAL A 102 -13.55 -5.13 -4.82
C VAL A 102 -12.80 -5.54 -3.56
N VAL A 103 -12.03 -6.63 -3.65
CA VAL A 103 -11.21 -7.13 -2.55
C VAL A 103 -9.76 -6.79 -2.80
N LEU A 104 -9.12 -6.21 -1.80
CA LEU A 104 -7.68 -5.97 -1.78
C LEU A 104 -6.98 -7.07 -1.00
N MET A 105 -5.86 -7.57 -1.52
CA MET A 105 -5.16 -8.78 -1.11
C MET A 105 -5.91 -10.07 -1.52
N SER A 106 -5.20 -11.21 -1.43
CA SER A 106 -5.79 -12.50 -1.78
C SER A 106 -6.88 -12.91 -0.80
N PRO A 107 -8.13 -13.10 -1.27
CA PRO A 107 -9.22 -13.50 -0.40
C PRO A 107 -9.06 -14.95 0.08
N SER A 108 -9.60 -15.24 1.25
CA SER A 108 -9.74 -16.63 1.77
C SER A 108 -10.90 -17.38 1.13
N LEU A 109 -11.85 -16.67 0.53
CA LEU A 109 -12.99 -17.24 -0.20
C LEU A 109 -12.65 -17.38 -1.70
N PRO A 110 -13.42 -18.19 -2.46
CA PRO A 110 -13.24 -18.28 -3.90
C PRO A 110 -13.31 -16.91 -4.59
N VAL A 111 -12.33 -16.62 -5.45
CA VAL A 111 -12.20 -15.31 -6.12
C VAL A 111 -13.41 -14.97 -7.01
N GLY A 112 -14.08 -15.98 -7.57
CA GLY A 112 -15.27 -15.80 -8.40
C GLY A 112 -16.50 -15.25 -7.65
N LEU A 113 -16.45 -15.14 -6.33
CA LEU A 113 -17.51 -14.50 -5.54
C LEU A 113 -17.41 -12.96 -5.57
N PHE A 114 -16.29 -12.41 -6.02
CA PHE A 114 -16.02 -10.97 -6.07
C PHE A 114 -15.92 -10.50 -7.51
N ASP A 115 -16.26 -9.24 -7.77
CA ASP A 115 -16.19 -8.68 -9.12
C ASP A 115 -14.75 -8.38 -9.51
N LEU A 116 -13.93 -7.81 -8.60
CA LEU A 116 -12.49 -7.65 -8.76
C LEU A 116 -11.72 -8.04 -7.50
N VAL A 117 -10.54 -8.60 -7.71
CA VAL A 117 -9.58 -8.94 -6.65
C VAL A 117 -8.22 -8.37 -7.04
N PHE A 118 -7.69 -7.46 -6.24
CA PHE A 118 -6.33 -6.97 -6.39
C PHE A 118 -5.41 -7.76 -5.46
N ALA A 119 -4.62 -8.66 -6.03
CA ALA A 119 -3.76 -9.56 -5.28
C ALA A 119 -2.27 -9.26 -5.54
N PRO A 120 -1.44 -9.13 -4.49
CA PRO A 120 -0.01 -8.98 -4.67
C PRO A 120 0.58 -10.13 -5.49
N HIS A 121 1.47 -9.82 -6.43
CA HIS A 121 2.10 -10.77 -7.36
C HIS A 121 2.65 -12.03 -6.67
N HIS A 122 3.10 -11.91 -5.43
CA HIS A 122 3.64 -13.03 -4.66
C HIS A 122 2.60 -14.05 -4.19
N ASP A 123 1.29 -13.76 -4.25
CA ASP A 123 0.23 -14.65 -3.75
C ASP A 123 -0.25 -15.69 -4.76
N ARG A 124 0.30 -15.71 -5.97
CA ARG A 124 0.13 -16.75 -7.02
C ARG A 124 -1.31 -17.25 -7.24
N ARG A 125 -2.27 -16.35 -7.40
CA ARG A 125 -3.59 -16.74 -7.90
C ARG A 125 -3.71 -16.38 -9.38
N ARG A 126 -3.10 -17.19 -10.24
CA ARG A 126 -3.17 -17.02 -11.70
C ARG A 126 -4.43 -17.70 -12.26
N GLY A 127 -5.04 -17.09 -13.26
CA GLY A 127 -6.01 -17.72 -14.15
C GLY A 127 -7.47 -17.29 -14.03
N ALA A 128 -7.84 -16.41 -13.11
CA ALA A 128 -9.18 -15.85 -13.08
C ALA A 128 -9.16 -14.42 -13.66
N ASN A 129 -10.10 -14.13 -14.57
CA ASN A 129 -10.16 -12.84 -15.28
C ASN A 129 -10.45 -11.64 -14.36
N ASN A 130 -10.98 -11.90 -13.17
CA ASN A 130 -11.27 -10.89 -12.16
C ASN A 130 -10.14 -10.69 -11.14
N VAL A 131 -9.02 -11.40 -11.28
CA VAL A 131 -7.84 -11.23 -10.43
C VAL A 131 -6.79 -10.39 -11.14
N ILE A 132 -6.50 -9.24 -10.57
CA ILE A 132 -5.49 -8.30 -11.05
C ILE A 132 -4.28 -8.38 -10.14
N GLU A 133 -3.14 -8.73 -10.71
CA GLU A 133 -1.90 -8.71 -9.95
C GLU A 133 -1.45 -7.27 -9.67
N THR A 134 -1.07 -7.01 -8.41
CA THR A 134 -0.45 -5.74 -7.99
C THR A 134 1.03 -5.93 -7.76
N LEU A 135 1.81 -4.91 -8.11
CA LEU A 135 3.26 -4.90 -7.91
C LEU A 135 3.64 -4.56 -6.46
N GLY A 136 2.71 -4.67 -5.54
CA GLY A 136 2.90 -4.41 -4.13
C GLY A 136 1.61 -4.15 -3.40
N VAL A 137 1.73 -3.44 -2.31
CA VAL A 137 0.60 -3.04 -1.46
C VAL A 137 0.00 -1.76 -2.02
N ILE A 138 -1.32 -1.74 -2.18
CA ILE A 138 -2.06 -0.52 -2.50
C ILE A 138 -2.03 0.35 -1.24
N GLY A 139 -1.54 1.59 -1.35
CA GLY A 139 -1.45 2.51 -0.21
C GLY A 139 -1.89 3.92 -0.60
N PRO A 140 -2.13 4.79 0.37
CA PRO A 140 -2.39 6.20 0.11
C PRO A 140 -1.25 6.80 -0.72
N THR A 141 -1.61 7.55 -1.75
CA THR A 141 -0.65 8.31 -2.55
C THR A 141 -0.56 9.72 -1.99
N HIS A 142 0.55 10.02 -1.36
CA HIS A 142 0.85 11.39 -0.96
C HIS A 142 1.68 12.04 -2.08
N GLN A 143 1.10 13.02 -2.78
CA GLN A 143 1.85 13.91 -3.65
C GLN A 143 2.18 15.16 -2.86
N SER A 144 3.39 15.22 -2.38
CA SER A 144 4.01 16.44 -1.88
C SER A 144 5.18 16.79 -2.79
N GLU A 145 5.51 18.06 -2.87
CA GLU A 145 6.73 18.49 -3.48
C GLU A 145 7.91 17.85 -2.74
N LYS A 146 8.79 17.19 -3.48
CA LYS A 146 9.95 16.52 -2.91
C LYS A 146 10.98 17.54 -2.47
N ASP A 147 11.43 17.42 -1.25
CA ASP A 147 12.62 18.13 -0.80
C ASP A 147 13.85 17.38 -1.35
N SER A 148 14.54 18.02 -2.30
CA SER A 148 15.69 17.43 -2.98
C SER A 148 16.82 17.04 -2.04
N ASN A 149 16.86 17.61 -0.84
CA ASN A 149 17.88 17.37 0.17
C ASN A 149 17.44 16.36 1.23
N ALA A 150 16.16 15.98 1.29
CA ALA A 150 15.67 15.08 2.31
C ALA A 150 15.98 13.61 1.99
N GLY A 151 16.79 12.97 2.82
CA GLY A 151 17.10 11.54 2.81
C GLY A 151 16.47 10.83 4.00
N LEU A 152 15.92 9.63 3.78
CA LEU A 152 15.30 8.81 4.84
C LEU A 152 15.86 7.40 4.80
N ILE A 153 16.32 6.89 5.95
CA ILE A 153 16.76 5.50 6.13
C ILE A 153 15.81 4.81 7.08
N LEU A 154 15.19 3.71 6.62
CA LEU A 154 14.22 2.93 7.39
C LEU A 154 14.75 1.53 7.67
N LEU A 155 14.93 1.21 8.95
CA LEU A 155 15.47 -0.04 9.38
C LEU A 155 14.37 -1.00 9.86
N GLY A 156 14.33 -2.17 9.29
CA GLY A 156 13.51 -3.27 9.76
C GLY A 156 14.10 -3.92 11.02
N GLY A 157 14.51 -5.17 10.90
CA GLY A 157 15.12 -5.88 12.02
C GLY A 157 15.00 -7.40 11.93
N VAL A 158 15.16 -8.03 13.06
CA VAL A 158 15.16 -9.50 13.17
C VAL A 158 13.85 -10.09 12.66
N ASN A 159 13.96 -11.06 11.77
CA ASN A 159 12.81 -11.76 11.18
C ASN A 159 13.16 -13.22 10.83
N ARG A 160 12.22 -13.97 10.30
CA ARG A 160 12.38 -15.40 9.95
C ARG A 160 13.06 -15.67 8.60
N HIS A 161 13.25 -14.66 7.76
CA HIS A 161 13.69 -14.82 6.37
C HIS A 161 15.13 -14.41 6.14
N PHE A 162 15.55 -13.32 6.78
CA PHE A 162 16.87 -12.72 6.62
C PHE A 162 17.68 -12.83 7.91
N GLU A 163 18.98 -12.96 7.77
CA GLU A 163 19.92 -12.77 8.87
C GLU A 163 20.06 -11.27 9.12
N TRP A 164 20.07 -10.91 10.39
CA TRP A 164 20.33 -9.54 10.83
C TRP A 164 21.66 -9.50 11.53
N ARG A 165 22.56 -8.64 11.07
CA ARG A 165 23.86 -8.39 11.65
C ARG A 165 24.04 -6.90 11.77
N ASP A 166 24.16 -6.42 13.01
CA ASP A 166 24.20 -4.98 13.31
C ASP A 166 25.36 -4.28 12.61
N ASP A 167 26.55 -4.90 12.62
CA ASP A 167 27.76 -4.40 11.98
C ASP A 167 27.61 -4.24 10.46
N GLU A 168 27.07 -5.24 9.78
CA GLU A 168 26.84 -5.19 8.32
C GLU A 168 25.81 -4.14 7.95
N VAL A 169 24.71 -4.03 8.72
CA VAL A 169 23.66 -3.02 8.47
C VAL A 169 24.21 -1.62 8.76
N PHE A 170 24.94 -1.45 9.84
CA PHE A 170 25.55 -0.17 10.19
C PHE A 170 26.55 0.31 9.13
N CYS A 171 27.40 -0.58 8.63
CA CYS A 171 28.32 -0.27 7.53
C CYS A 171 27.57 0.16 6.24
N GLN A 172 26.43 -0.47 5.93
CA GLN A 172 25.61 -0.05 4.80
C GLN A 172 25.01 1.34 5.01
N VAL A 173 24.48 1.62 6.22
CA VAL A 173 23.97 2.96 6.57
C VAL A 173 25.04 4.02 6.36
N GLU A 174 26.25 3.82 6.94
CA GLU A 174 27.36 4.76 6.76
C GLU A 174 27.77 4.92 5.29
N SER A 175 27.81 3.80 4.54
CA SER A 175 28.18 3.83 3.11
C SER A 175 27.19 4.66 2.29
N VAL A 176 25.88 4.49 2.55
CA VAL A 176 24.82 5.26 1.90
C VAL A 176 24.94 6.75 2.24
N MET A 177 25.11 7.09 3.50
CA MET A 177 25.24 8.48 3.94
C MET A 177 26.48 9.15 3.36
N ARG A 178 27.62 8.44 3.37
CA ARG A 178 28.88 8.93 2.81
C ARG A 178 28.82 9.13 1.30
N ALA A 179 28.06 8.28 0.59
CA ALA A 179 27.91 8.38 -0.87
C ALA A 179 26.99 9.52 -1.30
N ASN A 180 26.15 10.04 -0.40
CA ASN A 180 25.17 11.10 -0.69
C ASN A 180 25.28 12.20 0.40
N PRO A 181 26.42 12.93 0.46
CA PRO A 181 26.67 13.93 1.49
C PRO A 181 25.80 15.19 1.33
N GLU A 182 25.14 15.34 0.19
CA GLU A 182 24.21 16.43 -0.12
C GLU A 182 22.84 16.28 0.56
N LEU A 183 22.56 15.11 1.15
CA LEU A 183 21.26 14.82 1.76
C LEU A 183 21.28 15.01 3.28
N ASP A 184 20.24 15.64 3.77
CA ASP A 184 19.91 15.70 5.19
C ASP A 184 19.23 14.40 5.62
N TRP A 185 19.98 13.52 6.27
CA TRP A 185 19.52 12.19 6.61
C TRP A 185 18.68 12.16 7.89
N THR A 186 17.57 11.47 7.79
CA THR A 186 16.80 11.01 8.95
C THR A 186 16.80 9.49 8.96
N ILE A 187 17.15 8.88 10.09
CA ILE A 187 17.17 7.43 10.27
C ILE A 187 16.09 7.05 11.27
N CYS A 188 15.28 6.06 10.93
CA CYS A 188 14.27 5.51 11.85
C CYS A 188 14.36 3.99 11.88
N ASP A 189 14.35 3.45 13.10
CA ASP A 189 14.29 2.01 13.34
C ASP A 189 12.86 1.48 13.44
N SER A 190 12.70 0.22 13.77
CA SER A 190 11.41 -0.44 13.98
C SER A 190 11.40 -1.27 15.25
N ARG A 191 10.21 -1.73 15.66
CA ARG A 191 10.03 -2.64 16.80
C ARG A 191 10.87 -3.93 16.72
N ARG A 192 11.37 -4.29 15.52
CA ARG A 192 12.16 -5.50 15.28
C ARG A 192 13.65 -5.24 15.25
N THR A 193 14.05 -3.97 15.25
CA THR A 193 15.46 -3.58 15.26
C THR A 193 16.05 -3.90 16.63
N PRO A 194 17.20 -4.59 16.71
CA PRO A 194 17.88 -4.84 17.99
C PRO A 194 18.27 -3.55 18.69
N SER A 195 18.17 -3.54 20.02
CA SER A 195 18.58 -2.39 20.83
C SER A 195 20.06 -2.02 20.69
N SER A 196 20.91 -3.00 20.40
CA SER A 196 22.34 -2.79 20.08
C SER A 196 22.51 -1.91 18.84
N MET A 197 21.71 -2.14 17.78
CA MET A 197 21.70 -1.32 16.58
C MET A 197 21.19 0.09 16.86
N SER A 198 20.09 0.23 17.61
CA SER A 198 19.54 1.55 17.98
C SER A 198 20.55 2.34 18.82
N SER A 199 21.27 1.67 19.72
CA SER A 199 22.35 2.30 20.50
C SER A 199 23.51 2.79 19.62
N ALA A 200 23.92 2.00 18.63
CA ALA A 200 24.97 2.38 17.69
C ALA A 200 24.53 3.60 16.82
N LEU A 201 23.28 3.63 16.40
CA LEU A 201 22.74 4.74 15.61
C LEU A 201 22.67 6.05 16.41
N ASN A 202 22.38 5.99 17.70
CA ASN A 202 22.42 7.15 18.60
C ASN A 202 23.83 7.78 18.71
N MET A 203 24.87 7.02 18.40
CA MET A 203 26.26 7.51 18.40
C MET A 203 26.66 8.16 17.05
N LEU A 204 25.83 8.07 16.02
CA LEU A 204 25.99 8.82 14.80
C LEU A 204 25.83 10.32 15.03
N ALA A 205 25.69 11.20 14.20
CA ALA A 205 25.52 12.63 14.46
C ALA A 205 24.21 12.94 15.20
N ASP A 206 24.26 13.95 16.10
CA ASP A 206 23.11 14.41 16.87
C ASP A 206 21.89 14.74 15.97
N GLY A 207 20.74 14.16 16.31
CA GLY A 207 19.46 14.45 15.68
C GLY A 207 19.16 13.69 14.38
N MET A 208 20.08 12.87 13.86
CA MET A 208 19.82 12.08 12.64
C MET A 208 18.96 10.84 12.91
N PHE A 209 19.03 10.26 14.09
CA PHE A 209 18.30 9.06 14.45
C PHE A 209 17.06 9.37 15.29
N THR A 210 15.94 8.77 14.93
CA THR A 210 14.69 8.80 15.69
C THR A 210 14.26 7.36 15.95
N SER A 211 14.22 6.96 17.22
CA SER A 211 13.72 5.63 17.58
C SER A 211 12.22 5.52 17.28
N TRP A 212 11.77 4.34 16.87
CA TRP A 212 10.35 4.07 16.68
C TRP A 212 9.50 4.33 17.94
N GLN A 213 10.12 4.30 19.13
CA GLN A 213 9.45 4.59 20.42
C GLN A 213 9.20 6.09 20.60
N ASP A 214 10.10 6.92 20.08
CA ASP A 214 10.08 8.38 20.20
C ASP A 214 9.45 9.04 18.97
N ALA A 215 9.30 8.28 17.89
CA ALA A 215 8.69 8.76 16.66
C ALA A 215 7.20 9.08 16.86
N ALA A 216 6.77 10.23 16.37
CA ALA A 216 5.36 10.59 16.35
C ALA A 216 4.54 9.55 15.56
N PRO A 217 3.27 9.34 15.89
CA PRO A 217 2.42 8.35 15.21
C PRO A 217 2.34 8.53 13.68
N ASP A 218 2.46 9.76 13.20
CA ASP A 218 2.43 10.17 11.80
C ASP A 218 3.84 10.37 11.19
N PHE A 219 4.90 9.94 11.87
CA PHE A 219 6.28 10.17 11.46
C PHE A 219 6.54 9.76 10.00
N LEU A 220 6.21 8.53 9.62
CA LEU A 220 6.40 8.07 8.23
C LEU A 220 5.45 8.78 7.26
N GLU A 221 4.22 9.07 7.69
CA GLU A 221 3.21 9.75 6.88
C GLU A 221 3.60 11.19 6.56
N SER A 222 4.35 11.84 7.45
CA SER A 222 4.87 13.20 7.24
C SER A 222 6.19 13.23 6.46
N ARG A 223 7.08 12.25 6.65
CA ARG A 223 8.43 12.25 6.06
C ARG A 223 8.49 11.62 4.67
N LEU A 224 7.80 10.50 4.44
CA LEU A 224 7.83 9.79 3.16
C LEU A 224 7.38 10.65 1.97
N PRO A 225 6.32 11.47 2.06
CA PRO A 225 5.89 12.30 0.95
C PRO A 225 6.93 13.32 0.50
N THR A 226 7.74 13.85 1.42
CA THR A 226 8.75 14.89 1.15
C THR A 226 10.12 14.33 0.82
N ALA A 227 10.46 13.13 1.27
CA ALA A 227 11.77 12.53 1.05
C ALA A 227 12.08 12.34 -0.44
N ALA A 228 13.24 12.86 -0.90
CA ALA A 228 13.74 12.63 -2.26
C ALA A 228 14.27 11.20 -2.41
N GLN A 229 15.04 10.74 -1.42
CA GLN A 229 15.59 9.39 -1.39
C GLN A 229 15.19 8.66 -0.12
N VAL A 230 14.86 7.37 -0.28
CA VAL A 230 14.53 6.49 0.86
C VAL A 230 15.30 5.18 0.72
N TRP A 231 16.06 4.83 1.75
CA TRP A 231 16.74 3.53 1.85
C TRP A 231 16.04 2.65 2.88
N VAL A 232 15.81 1.39 2.51
CA VAL A 232 15.06 0.45 3.36
C VAL A 232 15.81 -0.87 3.46
N THR A 233 15.88 -1.50 4.63
CA THR A 233 16.42 -2.87 4.74
C THR A 233 15.50 -3.89 4.07
N ALA A 234 16.09 -4.87 3.38
CA ALA A 234 15.40 -5.86 2.53
C ALA A 234 14.27 -6.65 3.23
N ASP A 235 14.27 -6.69 4.55
CA ASP A 235 13.26 -7.40 5.35
C ASP A 235 11.96 -6.60 5.55
N SER A 236 11.96 -5.29 5.28
CA SER A 236 10.84 -4.37 5.52
C SER A 236 10.07 -4.04 4.25
N VAL A 237 9.42 -5.05 3.68
CA VAL A 237 8.69 -4.95 2.43
C VAL A 237 7.56 -3.90 2.49
N SER A 238 6.89 -3.72 3.63
CA SER A 238 5.87 -2.68 3.80
C SER A 238 6.45 -1.28 3.62
N MET A 239 7.56 -1.00 4.32
CA MET A 239 8.24 0.31 4.24
C MET A 239 8.74 0.59 2.81
N LEU A 240 9.25 -0.45 2.14
CA LEU A 240 9.67 -0.36 0.74
C LEU A 240 8.54 0.10 -0.18
N TYR A 241 7.37 -0.55 -0.08
CA TYR A 241 6.23 -0.17 -0.91
C TYR A 241 5.61 1.16 -0.51
N GLU A 242 5.64 1.51 0.77
CA GLU A 242 5.24 2.85 1.23
C GLU A 242 6.14 3.94 0.61
N ALA A 243 7.46 3.72 0.59
CA ALA A 243 8.42 4.63 -0.04
C ALA A 243 8.22 4.77 -1.55
N LEU A 244 8.02 3.64 -2.26
CA LEU A 244 7.70 3.63 -3.69
C LEU A 244 6.38 4.37 -3.99
N SER A 245 5.35 4.14 -3.18
CA SER A 245 4.05 4.79 -3.34
C SER A 245 4.10 6.29 -3.05
N ALA A 246 5.01 6.71 -2.17
CA ALA A 246 5.28 8.12 -1.90
C ALA A 246 6.07 8.80 -3.03
N GLY A 247 6.58 8.05 -4.02
CA GLY A 247 7.31 8.60 -5.17
C GLY A 247 8.76 8.99 -4.86
N ALA A 248 9.35 8.42 -3.81
CA ALA A 248 10.76 8.58 -3.54
C ALA A 248 11.63 7.74 -4.51
N VAL A 249 12.88 8.13 -4.70
CA VAL A 249 13.89 7.21 -5.25
C VAL A 249 14.26 6.22 -4.15
N VAL A 250 14.08 4.91 -4.42
CA VAL A 250 14.16 3.90 -3.37
C VAL A 250 15.38 3.01 -3.55
N GLY A 251 16.18 2.91 -2.49
CA GLY A 251 17.27 1.96 -2.36
C GLY A 251 16.97 0.88 -1.33
N VAL A 252 17.55 -0.28 -1.53
CA VAL A 252 17.43 -1.43 -0.63
C VAL A 252 18.78 -1.80 -0.08
N MET A 253 18.90 -1.80 1.24
CA MET A 253 20.03 -2.36 1.97
C MET A 253 19.80 -3.85 2.12
N GLU A 254 20.69 -4.63 1.53
CA GLU A 254 20.53 -6.08 1.41
C GLU A 254 20.90 -6.78 2.70
N LEU A 255 20.21 -7.87 2.94
CA LEU A 255 20.43 -8.75 4.09
C LEU A 255 20.63 -10.18 3.62
N PRO A 256 21.55 -10.95 4.21
CA PRO A 256 21.74 -12.36 3.92
C PRO A 256 20.47 -13.18 4.18
N LEU A 257 20.22 -14.18 3.34
CA LEU A 257 19.08 -15.08 3.54
C LEU A 257 19.42 -16.17 4.55
N LYS A 258 18.56 -16.39 5.55
CA LYS A 258 18.69 -17.53 6.49
C LYS A 258 18.63 -18.89 5.79
N ARG A 259 17.92 -18.98 4.65
CA ARG A 259 17.74 -20.21 3.88
C ARG A 259 17.85 -19.93 2.38
N PRO A 260 19.05 -19.79 1.83
CA PRO A 260 19.27 -19.40 0.43
C PRO A 260 18.65 -20.36 -0.60
N LYS A 261 18.63 -21.67 -0.31
CA LYS A 261 18.10 -22.71 -1.20
C LYS A 261 16.58 -22.75 -1.32
N ARG A 262 15.85 -22.06 -0.44
CA ARG A 262 14.39 -22.05 -0.46
C ARG A 262 13.91 -20.84 -1.23
N SER A 263 13.14 -21.07 -2.31
CA SER A 263 12.48 -19.98 -3.06
C SER A 263 11.71 -19.07 -2.10
N ASN A 264 12.21 -17.84 -1.90
CA ASN A 264 11.60 -16.85 -1.03
C ASN A 264 10.79 -15.87 -1.87
N LYS A 265 9.48 -15.75 -1.58
CA LYS A 265 8.58 -14.85 -2.29
C LYS A 265 9.03 -13.38 -2.18
N LEU A 266 9.58 -12.99 -1.02
CA LEU A 266 10.05 -11.63 -0.77
C LEU A 266 11.21 -11.28 -1.69
N VAL A 267 12.20 -12.16 -1.76
CA VAL A 267 13.37 -11.97 -2.63
C VAL A 267 12.98 -11.87 -4.11
N ARG A 268 12.06 -12.71 -4.57
CA ARG A 268 11.56 -12.60 -5.95
C ARG A 268 10.85 -11.29 -6.21
N GLY A 269 10.12 -10.76 -5.22
CA GLY A 269 9.50 -9.44 -5.31
C GLY A 269 10.54 -8.33 -5.44
N LEU A 270 11.59 -8.37 -4.61
CA LEU A 270 12.69 -7.40 -4.66
C LEU A 270 13.44 -7.46 -6.00
N LEU A 271 13.80 -8.67 -6.46
CA LEU A 271 14.49 -8.85 -7.76
C LEU A 271 13.65 -8.29 -8.91
N LYS A 272 12.34 -8.55 -8.92
CA LYS A 272 11.46 -8.00 -9.96
C LYS A 272 11.36 -6.48 -9.92
N LEU A 273 11.32 -5.87 -8.73
CA LEU A 273 11.36 -4.41 -8.60
C LEU A 273 12.67 -3.84 -9.12
N HIS A 274 13.78 -4.51 -8.83
CA HIS A 274 15.10 -4.12 -9.31
C HIS A 274 15.23 -4.28 -10.84
N GLU A 275 14.84 -5.42 -11.40
CA GLU A 275 14.81 -5.67 -12.87
C GLU A 275 13.96 -4.64 -13.61
N ASN A 276 12.91 -4.14 -12.99
CA ASN A 276 12.06 -3.08 -13.54
C ASN A 276 12.61 -1.65 -13.32
N GLY A 277 13.79 -1.52 -12.71
CA GLY A 277 14.42 -0.23 -12.41
C GLY A 277 13.68 0.61 -11.35
N GLN A 278 12.88 -0.05 -10.50
CA GLN A 278 12.07 0.63 -9.48
C GLN A 278 12.80 0.80 -8.15
N ILE A 279 13.82 0.00 -7.91
CA ILE A 279 14.67 0.07 -6.73
C ILE A 279 16.14 -0.06 -7.13
N HIS A 280 17.00 0.48 -6.29
CA HIS A 280 18.45 0.33 -6.35
C HIS A 280 18.92 -0.62 -5.25
N LEU A 281 20.02 -1.34 -5.47
CA LEU A 281 20.61 -2.23 -4.47
C LEU A 281 21.90 -1.62 -3.92
N SER A 282 22.09 -1.64 -2.60
CA SER A 282 23.21 -0.98 -1.93
C SER A 282 24.58 -1.53 -2.36
N HIS A 283 24.68 -2.82 -2.70
CA HIS A 283 25.92 -3.45 -3.15
C HIS A 283 26.33 -3.04 -4.57
N GLU A 284 25.37 -2.66 -5.44
CA GLU A 284 25.68 -2.18 -6.78
C GLU A 284 26.14 -0.73 -6.74
N SER A 285 25.41 0.11 -6.00
CA SER A 285 25.78 1.50 -5.75
C SER A 285 25.06 2.03 -4.51
N PRO A 286 25.81 2.53 -3.54
CA PRO A 286 25.22 3.27 -2.40
C PRO A 286 24.78 4.68 -2.81
N ARG A 287 25.12 5.14 -4.03
CA ARG A 287 24.69 6.43 -4.58
C ARG A 287 23.56 6.24 -5.56
N MET A 288 22.48 6.95 -5.34
CA MET A 288 21.34 7.00 -6.25
C MET A 288 21.27 8.35 -6.98
N PRO A 289 20.68 8.41 -8.19
CA PRO A 289 20.52 9.67 -8.89
C PRO A 289 19.62 10.64 -8.09
N VAL A 290 20.07 11.89 -7.94
CA VAL A 290 19.34 12.95 -7.21
C VAL A 290 18.04 13.34 -7.92
N LYS A 291 18.01 13.24 -9.25
CA LYS A 291 16.77 13.35 -10.01
C LYS A 291 16.23 11.97 -10.26
N ALA A 292 15.09 11.67 -9.69
CA ALA A 292 14.23 10.67 -10.30
C ALA A 292 14.17 11.03 -11.80
N ALA A 293 14.83 10.26 -12.64
CA ALA A 293 14.32 10.07 -13.98
C ALA A 293 12.83 9.92 -13.77
N THR A 294 11.99 10.67 -14.47
CA THR A 294 10.53 10.62 -14.39
C THR A 294 10.07 9.20 -14.13
N SER A 295 10.35 8.74 -12.94
CA SER A 295 9.94 7.46 -12.40
C SER A 295 8.43 7.64 -12.42
N ARG A 296 7.78 6.94 -13.34
CA ARG A 296 6.34 6.74 -13.28
C ARG A 296 6.09 6.35 -11.85
N THR A 297 5.65 7.32 -11.06
CA THR A 297 5.32 7.14 -9.66
C THR A 297 4.43 5.91 -9.64
N MET A 298 4.91 4.83 -9.05
CA MET A 298 4.20 3.56 -9.08
C MET A 298 3.01 3.67 -8.14
N SER A 299 2.04 4.47 -8.55
CA SER A 299 0.78 4.56 -7.84
C SER A 299 -0.08 3.35 -8.23
N GLU A 300 0.21 2.21 -7.59
CA GLU A 300 -0.65 1.04 -7.71
C GLU A 300 -2.10 1.39 -7.35
N SER A 301 -2.32 2.31 -6.42
CA SER A 301 -3.63 2.84 -6.08
C SER A 301 -4.32 3.47 -7.29
N ARG A 302 -3.60 4.33 -8.03
CA ARG A 302 -4.15 4.98 -9.23
C ARG A 302 -4.40 3.99 -10.34
N ARG A 303 -3.45 3.06 -10.58
CA ARG A 303 -3.64 1.99 -11.57
C ARG A 303 -4.84 1.11 -11.22
N CYS A 304 -5.01 0.75 -9.94
CA CYS A 304 -6.15 -0.02 -9.48
C CYS A 304 -7.45 0.78 -9.59
N ALA A 305 -7.44 2.08 -9.32
CA ALA A 305 -8.59 2.96 -9.51
C ALA A 305 -9.01 3.03 -10.99
N ASP A 306 -8.06 3.16 -11.92
CA ASP A 306 -8.34 3.12 -13.36
C ASP A 306 -9.02 1.81 -13.76
N ILE A 307 -8.49 0.67 -13.30
CA ILE A 307 -9.07 -0.65 -13.59
C ILE A 307 -10.48 -0.79 -13.00
N VAL A 308 -10.73 -0.27 -11.80
CA VAL A 308 -12.08 -0.27 -11.19
C VAL A 308 -13.05 0.52 -12.07
N LEU A 309 -12.67 1.74 -12.45
CA LEU A 309 -13.52 2.61 -13.27
C LEU A 309 -13.79 2.00 -14.65
N GLU A 310 -12.74 1.49 -15.30
CA GLU A 310 -12.84 0.87 -16.62
C GLU A 310 -13.70 -0.40 -16.60
N ARG A 311 -13.40 -1.33 -15.68
CA ARG A 311 -14.03 -2.66 -15.69
C ARG A 311 -15.43 -2.72 -15.08
N LEU A 312 -15.70 -1.89 -14.08
CA LEU A 312 -16.97 -1.95 -13.34
C LEU A 312 -17.93 -0.83 -13.73
N PHE A 313 -17.42 0.32 -14.19
CA PHE A 313 -18.24 1.48 -14.49
C PHE A 313 -18.14 1.95 -15.94
N PHE A 314 -17.26 1.34 -16.76
CA PHE A 314 -17.04 1.71 -18.17
C PHE A 314 -16.65 3.20 -18.35
N LEU A 315 -15.96 3.75 -17.36
CA LEU A 315 -15.41 5.10 -17.40
C LEU A 315 -13.93 4.97 -17.81
N ALA A 316 -13.60 5.36 -19.04
CA ALA A 316 -12.25 5.39 -19.56
C ALA A 316 -11.67 6.81 -19.50
#